data_450c19fc1a858f30ca4e521fd8ca0fef
#
_entry.id   450c19fc1a858f30ca4e521fd8ca0fef
#
_cell.length_a   1.000
_cell.length_b   1.000
_cell.length_c   1.000
_cell.angle_alpha   90.00
_cell.angle_beta   90.00
_cell.angle_gamma   90.00
#
_symmetry.space_group_name_H-M   'P 1'
#
loop_
_entity.id
_entity.type
_entity.pdbx_description
1 polymer ?
#
loop_
_entity_poly.entity_id
_entity_poly.type
_entity_poly.pdbx_seq_one_letter_code
_entity_poly.pdbx_strand_id
1 'polypeptide(L)'
;MKPIFSATVQLDDFTKAASTAFDYAFDGVSTFEGWEKPEIPENFGIGLIVGPSGSGKSLLLKQFGEEVIPTWDFSKAIVSHFKNPEDALNRLMAVGLNSIPSWCRPYHVLSNGEQFRANLARRLGDNTVIDEFTSVVDRNVAKAVSCSLRRYVDKKGLKNLVLASCHHDILEWLRPDWYFDTTDGTLHNGRLLRRPPIEIRIYPAKRSVWSMFAKHHYLNTSLNPSCRAYLATADFGNGEEIVGFVSSLSFPSGHFRNGYREHRTVVLPDFQGLGIGPKISDIVAQLHIDEGKRYFSRTAHPRFGGYRDASPLWRKTSKNKKKRDDVASGKKRGDGTYSFHSYNFDDSRICFSHEYIGKRTTDWLTELEEMMV
;
A
#
# COMPACT_ATOMS: atom_id res chain seq x y z
N MET A 1 19.99 6.75 35.49
CA MET A 1 19.26 7.97 35.92
C MET A 1 18.57 8.50 34.69
N LYS A 2 17.28 8.76 34.71
CA LYS A 2 16.59 9.26 33.50
C LYS A 2 17.13 10.63 33.14
N PRO A 3 17.39 10.94 31.85
CA PRO A 3 17.88 12.24 31.44
C PRO A 3 16.79 13.30 31.67
N ILE A 4 17.18 14.43 32.27
CA ILE A 4 16.29 15.58 32.48
C ILE A 4 16.52 16.57 31.35
N PHE A 5 15.45 16.88 30.63
CA PHE A 5 15.43 17.94 29.62
C PHE A 5 14.81 19.17 30.22
N SER A 6 15.36 20.35 29.93
CA SER A 6 14.82 21.63 30.40
C SER A 6 14.67 22.60 29.23
N ALA A 7 13.62 23.40 29.27
CA ALA A 7 13.38 24.51 28.39
C ALA A 7 13.15 25.76 29.23
N THR A 8 13.86 26.86 28.89
CA THR A 8 13.73 28.14 29.57
C THR A 8 12.81 29.06 28.78
N VAL A 9 11.86 29.67 29.46
CA VAL A 9 10.91 30.63 28.90
C VAL A 9 11.06 31.95 29.58
N GLN A 10 11.08 33.03 28.81
CA GLN A 10 11.11 34.39 29.37
C GLN A 10 9.75 34.68 30.05
N LEU A 11 9.80 35.09 31.32
CA LEU A 11 8.62 35.47 32.06
C LEU A 11 8.08 36.81 31.56
N ASP A 12 6.80 36.82 31.19
CA ASP A 12 6.04 37.99 30.76
C ASP A 12 4.72 38.10 31.51
N ASP A 13 3.94 39.11 31.19
CA ASP A 13 2.62 39.34 31.86
C ASP A 13 1.63 38.20 31.55
N PHE A 14 1.74 37.50 30.42
CA PHE A 14 0.89 36.37 30.07
C PHE A 14 1.22 35.13 30.92
N THR A 15 2.48 34.83 31.06
CA THR A 15 2.94 33.71 31.89
C THR A 15 2.63 33.95 33.37
N LYS A 16 2.76 35.17 33.86
CA LYS A 16 2.39 35.58 35.21
C LYS A 16 0.88 35.45 35.42
N ALA A 17 0.07 35.97 34.49
CA ALA A 17 -1.39 35.86 34.58
C ALA A 17 -1.86 34.41 34.59
N ALA A 18 -1.33 33.56 33.72
CA ALA A 18 -1.64 32.14 33.68
C ALA A 18 -1.22 31.43 34.99
N SER A 19 -0.02 31.67 35.47
CA SER A 19 0.50 31.12 36.71
C SER A 19 -0.42 31.52 37.91
N THR A 20 -0.77 32.79 38.01
CA THR A 20 -1.64 33.30 39.09
C THR A 20 -3.08 32.77 38.99
N ALA A 21 -3.65 32.67 37.76
CA ALA A 21 -4.99 32.19 37.56
C ALA A 21 -5.24 30.74 37.99
N PHE A 22 -4.18 29.91 37.92
CA PHE A 22 -4.26 28.49 38.21
C PHE A 22 -3.41 28.05 39.43
N ASP A 23 -2.94 29.03 40.23
CA ASP A 23 -2.08 28.81 41.39
C ASP A 23 -0.89 27.87 41.11
N TYR A 24 -0.29 28.05 39.92
CA TYR A 24 0.84 27.25 39.39
C TYR A 24 2.13 28.04 39.53
N ALA A 25 3.00 27.61 40.44
CA ALA A 25 4.31 28.26 40.65
C ALA A 25 5.22 27.94 39.46
N PHE A 26 5.44 28.95 38.59
CA PHE A 26 6.27 28.83 37.40
C PHE A 26 7.47 29.83 37.51
N ASP A 27 8.67 29.27 37.49
CA ASP A 27 9.94 30.00 37.60
C ASP A 27 10.63 30.30 36.25
N GLY A 28 9.93 30.01 35.13
CA GLY A 28 10.48 30.17 33.78
C GLY A 28 11.23 28.95 33.28
N VAL A 29 11.25 27.84 34.04
CA VAL A 29 11.91 26.60 33.62
C VAL A 29 10.88 25.46 33.58
N SER A 30 10.76 24.86 32.42
CA SER A 30 9.97 23.64 32.25
C SER A 30 10.92 22.44 32.16
N THR A 31 10.73 21.43 33.00
CA THR A 31 11.55 20.21 33.02
C THR A 31 10.74 19.01 32.62
N PHE A 32 11.38 18.09 31.92
CA PHE A 32 10.81 16.82 31.52
C PHE A 32 11.82 15.70 31.73
N GLU A 33 11.42 14.62 32.43
CA GLU A 33 12.20 13.39 32.53
C GLU A 33 12.02 12.58 31.23
N GLY A 34 13.10 12.39 30.49
CA GLY A 34 13.09 11.62 29.26
C GLY A 34 13.50 10.16 29.42
N TRP A 35 13.83 9.55 28.33
CA TRP A 35 14.29 8.17 28.23
C TRP A 35 15.76 8.13 27.81
N GLU A 36 16.55 7.26 28.41
CA GLU A 36 17.86 6.88 27.89
C GLU A 36 17.69 5.95 26.70
N LYS A 37 18.63 6.04 25.74
CA LYS A 37 18.66 5.11 24.61
C LYS A 37 18.80 3.68 25.12
N PRO A 38 17.83 2.78 24.83
CA PRO A 38 17.92 1.41 25.29
C PRO A 38 19.03 0.64 24.53
N GLU A 39 19.51 -0.43 25.12
CA GLU A 39 20.43 -1.37 24.45
C GLU A 39 19.66 -2.16 23.39
N ILE A 40 19.77 -1.73 22.14
CA ILE A 40 19.10 -2.33 20.99
C ILE A 40 20.00 -3.30 20.23
N PRO A 41 19.46 -4.25 19.45
CA PRO A 41 20.25 -5.09 18.57
C PRO A 41 21.08 -4.27 17.57
N GLU A 42 22.33 -4.67 17.33
CA GLU A 42 23.22 -3.97 16.39
C GLU A 42 22.72 -4.03 14.93
N ASN A 43 22.08 -5.12 14.56
CA ASN A 43 21.57 -5.38 13.21
C ASN A 43 20.05 -5.47 13.22
N PHE A 44 19.38 -4.44 12.74
CA PHE A 44 17.93 -4.43 12.59
C PHE A 44 17.52 -3.68 11.32
N GLY A 45 16.34 -3.98 10.80
CA GLY A 45 15.73 -3.22 9.70
C GLY A 45 14.87 -2.09 10.24
N ILE A 46 13.91 -2.41 11.13
CA ILE A 46 12.97 -1.44 11.70
C ILE A 46 12.98 -1.52 13.22
N GLY A 47 13.24 -0.39 13.88
CA GLY A 47 12.95 -0.14 15.29
C GLY A 47 11.74 0.79 15.43
N LEU A 48 10.96 0.61 16.52
CA LEU A 48 9.80 1.46 16.81
C LEU A 48 9.83 1.95 18.24
N ILE A 49 9.64 3.26 18.42
CA ILE A 49 9.34 3.88 19.71
C ILE A 49 7.84 4.16 19.72
N VAL A 50 7.11 3.58 20.70
CA VAL A 50 5.66 3.70 20.79
C VAL A 50 5.22 4.18 22.15
N GLY A 51 4.06 4.84 22.23
CA GLY A 51 3.45 5.28 23.50
C GLY A 51 2.66 6.58 23.35
N PRO A 52 2.03 7.07 24.42
CA PRO A 52 1.12 8.20 24.34
C PRO A 52 1.80 9.52 23.92
N SER A 53 1.01 10.49 23.51
CA SER A 53 1.52 11.84 23.22
C SER A 53 2.15 12.45 24.48
N GLY A 54 3.25 13.18 24.33
CA GLY A 54 3.97 13.80 25.44
C GLY A 54 4.86 12.86 26.26
N SER A 55 4.97 11.57 25.94
CA SER A 55 5.77 10.58 26.68
C SER A 55 7.28 10.62 26.39
N GLY A 56 7.77 11.59 25.63
CA GLY A 56 9.20 11.74 25.32
C GLY A 56 9.70 10.97 24.11
N LYS A 57 8.83 10.41 23.28
CA LYS A 57 9.22 9.65 22.06
C LYS A 57 10.15 10.42 21.15
N SER A 58 9.80 11.68 20.82
CA SER A 58 10.61 12.54 19.94
C SER A 58 11.99 12.84 20.52
N LEU A 59 12.11 13.00 21.85
CA LEU A 59 13.37 13.20 22.51
C LEU A 59 14.24 11.94 22.48
N LEU A 60 13.63 10.77 22.69
CA LEU A 60 14.32 9.51 22.53
C LEU A 60 14.73 9.25 21.08
N LEU A 61 13.87 9.56 20.11
CA LEU A 61 14.15 9.38 18.68
C LEU A 61 15.39 10.18 18.24
N LYS A 62 15.59 11.41 18.73
CA LYS A 62 16.77 12.25 18.45
C LYS A 62 18.09 11.58 18.84
N GLN A 63 18.08 10.63 19.78
CA GLN A 63 19.30 9.90 20.17
C GLN A 63 19.71 8.84 19.13
N PHE A 64 18.85 8.58 18.13
CA PHE A 64 19.13 7.68 17.00
C PHE A 64 19.53 8.43 15.71
N GLY A 65 19.27 9.72 15.63
CA GLY A 65 19.63 10.57 14.50
C GLY A 65 18.70 11.76 14.34
N GLU A 66 19.01 12.58 13.35
CA GLU A 66 18.19 13.73 12.99
C GLU A 66 17.18 13.39 11.91
N GLU A 67 15.97 13.90 12.05
CA GLU A 67 14.92 13.74 11.07
C GLU A 67 15.13 14.68 9.88
N VAL A 68 15.19 14.12 8.67
CA VAL A 68 15.29 14.90 7.44
C VAL A 68 13.91 15.04 6.80
N ILE A 69 13.40 16.27 6.73
CA ILE A 69 12.14 16.57 6.05
C ILE A 69 12.44 16.92 4.59
N PRO A 70 11.90 16.20 3.60
CA PRO A 70 12.16 16.47 2.20
C PRO A 70 11.49 17.76 1.74
N THR A 71 12.20 18.55 0.95
CA THR A 71 11.65 19.73 0.26
C THR A 71 11.06 19.33 -1.10
N TRP A 72 10.02 20.03 -1.54
CA TRP A 72 9.33 19.75 -2.79
C TRP A 72 9.34 20.97 -3.71
N ASP A 73 9.73 20.77 -4.96
CA ASP A 73 9.53 21.74 -6.03
C ASP A 73 8.08 21.63 -6.53
N PHE A 74 7.26 22.63 -6.22
CA PHE A 74 5.83 22.63 -6.53
C PHE A 74 5.52 22.77 -8.02
N SER A 75 6.51 23.05 -8.85
CA SER A 75 6.36 23.05 -10.32
C SER A 75 6.47 21.65 -10.93
N LYS A 76 6.92 20.66 -10.13
CA LYS A 76 7.14 19.28 -10.61
C LYS A 76 6.18 18.28 -10.00
N ALA A 77 5.87 17.24 -10.76
CA ALA A 77 5.16 16.08 -10.26
C ALA A 77 5.97 15.36 -9.16
N ILE A 78 5.29 14.76 -8.15
CA ILE A 78 6.01 14.09 -7.07
C ILE A 78 6.96 13.00 -7.56
N VAL A 79 6.59 12.27 -8.62
CA VAL A 79 7.42 11.20 -9.21
C VAL A 79 8.76 11.70 -9.74
N SER A 80 8.87 12.99 -10.08
CA SER A 80 10.08 13.60 -10.63
C SER A 80 11.14 13.99 -9.58
N HIS A 81 10.88 13.72 -8.29
CA HIS A 81 11.78 14.10 -7.19
C HIS A 81 12.63 12.92 -6.68
N PHE A 82 12.69 11.83 -7.39
CA PHE A 82 13.47 10.64 -7.05
C PHE A 82 14.69 10.51 -7.96
N LYS A 83 15.62 9.63 -7.61
CA LYS A 83 16.88 9.43 -8.34
C LYS A 83 16.67 9.07 -9.81
N ASN A 84 15.69 8.24 -10.09
CA ASN A 84 15.28 7.81 -11.43
C ASN A 84 13.86 7.27 -11.39
N PRO A 85 13.20 7.04 -12.56
CA PRO A 85 11.83 6.55 -12.61
C PRO A 85 11.60 5.22 -11.89
N GLU A 86 12.53 4.29 -11.95
CA GLU A 86 12.40 2.99 -11.29
C GLU A 86 12.44 3.14 -9.76
N ASP A 87 13.35 3.97 -9.23
CA ASP A 87 13.42 4.28 -7.80
C ASP A 87 12.12 4.94 -7.32
N ALA A 88 11.60 5.92 -8.07
CA ALA A 88 10.33 6.56 -7.80
C ALA A 88 9.18 5.56 -7.65
N LEU A 89 9.01 4.69 -8.65
CA LEU A 89 7.95 3.67 -8.65
C LEU A 89 8.10 2.72 -7.46
N ASN A 90 9.32 2.23 -7.20
CA ASN A 90 9.59 1.30 -6.12
C ASN A 90 9.28 1.91 -4.75
N ARG A 91 9.68 3.16 -4.50
CA ARG A 91 9.49 3.84 -3.22
C ARG A 91 8.05 4.29 -2.99
N LEU A 92 7.40 4.90 -3.98
CA LEU A 92 5.98 5.31 -3.88
C LEU A 92 5.08 4.09 -3.63
N MET A 93 5.33 3.00 -4.34
CA MET A 93 4.62 1.75 -4.08
C MET A 93 4.97 1.12 -2.73
N ALA A 94 6.19 1.32 -2.20
CA ALA A 94 6.60 0.79 -0.90
C ALA A 94 5.78 1.37 0.26
N VAL A 95 5.34 2.60 0.13
CA VAL A 95 4.52 3.30 1.12
C VAL A 95 3.01 3.20 0.84
N GLY A 96 2.59 2.33 -0.08
CA GLY A 96 1.17 2.16 -0.42
C GLY A 96 0.57 3.28 -1.26
N LEU A 97 1.36 4.24 -1.75
CA LEU A 97 0.87 5.25 -2.69
C LEU A 97 0.91 4.68 -4.11
N ASN A 98 -0.16 4.00 -4.52
CA ASN A 98 -0.21 3.28 -5.80
C ASN A 98 -1.10 3.97 -6.86
N SER A 99 -1.57 5.19 -6.58
CA SER A 99 -2.36 5.99 -7.50
C SER A 99 -1.46 6.69 -8.52
N ILE A 100 -1.42 6.21 -9.75
CA ILE A 100 -0.65 6.85 -10.83
C ILE A 100 -1.07 8.31 -11.05
N PRO A 101 -2.36 8.67 -11.04
CA PRO A 101 -2.77 10.07 -11.09
C PRO A 101 -2.14 10.94 -10.00
N SER A 102 -2.01 10.43 -8.77
CA SER A 102 -1.38 11.15 -7.67
C SER A 102 0.13 11.34 -7.90
N TRP A 103 0.81 10.38 -8.52
CA TRP A 103 2.24 10.49 -8.84
C TRP A 103 2.56 11.63 -9.81
N CYS A 104 1.62 11.91 -10.72
CA CYS A 104 1.76 12.96 -11.74
C CYS A 104 1.27 14.34 -11.25
N ARG A 105 0.95 14.49 -9.97
CA ARG A 105 0.55 15.76 -9.36
C ARG A 105 1.70 16.41 -8.58
N PRO A 106 1.70 17.74 -8.44
CA PRO A 106 2.61 18.41 -7.51
C PRO A 106 2.19 18.12 -6.07
N TYR A 107 3.15 18.19 -5.15
CA TYR A 107 2.98 17.79 -3.75
C TYR A 107 1.83 18.52 -3.03
N HIS A 108 1.71 19.83 -3.23
CA HIS A 108 0.74 20.68 -2.51
C HIS A 108 -0.74 20.41 -2.83
N VAL A 109 -1.04 19.71 -3.93
CA VAL A 109 -2.43 19.36 -4.28
C VAL A 109 -2.81 17.93 -3.85
N LEU A 110 -1.89 17.22 -3.21
CA LEU A 110 -2.17 15.90 -2.64
C LEU A 110 -2.96 16.02 -1.34
N SER A 111 -3.76 15.01 -1.01
CA SER A 111 -4.38 14.89 0.32
C SER A 111 -3.30 14.69 1.40
N ASN A 112 -3.63 15.00 2.66
CA ASN A 112 -2.69 14.86 3.79
C ASN A 112 -2.10 13.42 3.87
N GLY A 113 -2.92 12.38 3.66
CA GLY A 113 -2.47 11.01 3.65
C GLY A 113 -1.57 10.66 2.46
N GLU A 114 -1.78 11.28 1.28
CA GLU A 114 -0.89 11.14 0.13
C GLU A 114 0.42 11.90 0.34
N GLN A 115 0.36 13.11 0.94
CA GLN A 115 1.54 13.91 1.30
C GLN A 115 2.43 13.17 2.30
N PHE A 116 1.84 12.60 3.35
CA PHE A 116 2.56 11.75 4.31
C PHE A 116 3.27 10.60 3.60
N ARG A 117 2.57 9.85 2.75
CA ARG A 117 3.17 8.74 2.00
C ARG A 117 4.26 9.20 1.03
N ALA A 118 4.08 10.34 0.37
CA ALA A 118 5.10 10.90 -0.53
C ALA A 118 6.37 11.32 0.25
N ASN A 119 6.22 11.98 1.40
CA ASN A 119 7.33 12.32 2.30
C ASN A 119 8.05 11.06 2.77
N LEU A 120 7.30 10.07 3.25
CA LEU A 120 7.86 8.79 3.68
C LEU A 120 8.65 8.12 2.55
N ALA A 121 8.11 8.07 1.32
CA ALA A 121 8.78 7.46 0.18
C ALA A 121 10.16 8.08 -0.11
N ARG A 122 10.30 9.41 0.01
CA ARG A 122 11.57 10.11 -0.22
C ARG A 122 12.59 9.88 0.89
N ARG A 123 12.13 9.61 2.11
CA ARG A 123 12.97 9.42 3.30
C ARG A 123 13.52 8.01 3.44
N LEU A 124 12.94 7.00 2.75
CA LEU A 124 13.36 5.61 2.88
C LEU A 124 14.85 5.42 2.55
N GLY A 125 15.61 4.94 3.51
CA GLY A 125 17.04 4.69 3.39
C GLY A 125 17.60 4.07 4.67
N ASP A 126 18.88 3.74 4.67
CA ASP A 126 19.57 3.30 5.89
C ASP A 126 19.73 4.47 6.86
N ASN A 127 19.79 4.16 8.16
CA ASN A 127 19.99 5.12 9.25
C ASN A 127 18.97 6.29 9.21
N THR A 128 17.72 5.99 8.89
CA THR A 128 16.65 6.99 8.79
C THR A 128 15.81 7.00 10.07
N VAL A 129 15.53 8.20 10.58
CA VAL A 129 14.60 8.41 11.70
C VAL A 129 13.34 9.13 11.20
N ILE A 130 12.16 8.74 11.71
CA ILE A 130 10.87 9.30 11.31
C ILE A 130 10.02 9.49 12.55
N ASP A 131 9.73 10.73 12.88
CA ASP A 131 8.81 11.07 13.95
C ASP A 131 7.36 11.06 13.46
N GLU A 132 6.43 10.96 14.40
CA GLU A 132 4.98 10.94 14.15
C GLU A 132 4.54 9.97 13.05
N PHE A 133 5.19 8.80 12.97
CA PHE A 133 4.84 7.79 11.98
C PHE A 133 3.36 7.39 12.14
N THR A 134 2.58 7.60 11.08
CA THR A 134 1.14 7.35 10.98
C THR A 134 0.19 8.27 11.76
N SER A 135 0.67 9.36 12.38
CA SER A 135 -0.19 10.26 13.17
C SER A 135 -1.22 11.03 12.34
N VAL A 136 -0.91 11.32 11.07
CA VAL A 136 -1.75 12.14 10.16
C VAL A 136 -2.61 11.33 9.19
N VAL A 137 -2.71 10.02 9.38
CA VAL A 137 -3.48 9.14 8.49
C VAL A 137 -4.49 8.32 9.29
N ASP A 138 -5.58 7.89 8.62
CA ASP A 138 -6.54 6.99 9.26
C ASP A 138 -5.93 5.61 9.55
N ARG A 139 -6.62 4.82 10.37
CA ARG A 139 -6.08 3.55 10.90
C ARG A 139 -5.86 2.50 9.82
N ASN A 140 -6.69 2.49 8.76
CA ASN A 140 -6.53 1.53 7.65
C ASN A 140 -5.31 1.87 6.81
N VAL A 141 -5.11 3.15 6.52
CA VAL A 141 -3.89 3.64 5.84
C VAL A 141 -2.65 3.36 6.69
N ALA A 142 -2.71 3.59 8.00
CA ALA A 142 -1.60 3.31 8.92
C ALA A 142 -1.18 1.83 8.88
N LYS A 143 -2.14 0.92 8.97
CA LYS A 143 -1.93 -0.54 8.84
C LYS A 143 -1.33 -0.88 7.46
N ALA A 144 -1.89 -0.33 6.39
CA ALA A 144 -1.44 -0.58 5.02
C ALA A 144 -0.01 -0.10 4.76
N VAL A 145 0.31 1.12 5.19
CA VAL A 145 1.66 1.69 5.09
C VAL A 145 2.66 0.87 5.90
N SER A 146 2.34 0.53 7.14
CA SER A 146 3.18 -0.28 8.03
C SER A 146 3.53 -1.62 7.41
N CYS A 147 2.52 -2.34 6.89
CA CYS A 147 2.71 -3.61 6.21
C CYS A 147 3.55 -3.50 4.92
N SER A 148 3.35 -2.43 4.13
CA SER A 148 4.09 -2.20 2.90
C SER A 148 5.54 -1.83 3.16
N LEU A 149 5.76 -0.96 4.16
CA LEU A 149 7.09 -0.53 4.60
C LEU A 149 7.92 -1.73 5.05
N ARG A 150 7.36 -2.60 5.93
CA ARG A 150 8.07 -3.80 6.38
C ARG A 150 8.54 -4.67 5.22
N ARG A 151 7.66 -4.93 4.25
CA ARG A 151 8.03 -5.73 3.07
C ARG A 151 9.11 -5.06 2.21
N TYR A 152 9.10 -3.74 2.14
CA TYR A 152 10.11 -3.01 1.37
C TYR A 152 11.47 -3.06 2.06
N VAL A 153 11.51 -2.82 3.37
CA VAL A 153 12.73 -2.90 4.18
C VAL A 153 13.35 -4.30 4.07
N ASP A 154 12.54 -5.36 4.23
CA ASP A 154 13.02 -6.75 4.08
C ASP A 154 13.55 -7.02 2.67
N LYS A 155 12.82 -6.59 1.63
CA LYS A 155 13.20 -6.83 0.23
C LYS A 155 14.47 -6.09 -0.18
N LYS A 156 14.68 -4.88 0.35
CA LYS A 156 15.84 -4.03 0.02
C LYS A 156 17.02 -4.23 0.97
N GLY A 157 16.81 -4.92 2.09
CA GLY A 157 17.81 -5.09 3.13
C GLY A 157 18.18 -3.78 3.83
N LEU A 158 17.23 -2.84 3.94
CA LEU A 158 17.48 -1.57 4.62
C LEU A 158 17.74 -1.79 6.10
N LYS A 159 18.62 -0.98 6.67
CA LYS A 159 19.07 -1.09 8.06
C LYS A 159 18.85 0.21 8.84
N ASN A 160 18.63 0.05 10.15
CA ASN A 160 18.59 1.13 11.11
C ASN A 160 17.51 2.19 10.82
N LEU A 161 16.32 1.75 10.40
CA LEU A 161 15.16 2.63 10.27
C LEU A 161 14.46 2.69 11.64
N VAL A 162 14.44 3.87 12.28
CA VAL A 162 13.80 4.06 13.58
C VAL A 162 12.59 4.99 13.43
N LEU A 163 11.44 4.53 13.89
CA LEU A 163 10.15 5.22 13.80
C LEU A 163 9.65 5.56 15.20
N ALA A 164 8.96 6.70 15.35
CA ALA A 164 8.19 7.00 16.55
C ALA A 164 6.70 7.14 16.21
N SER A 165 5.82 6.54 17.01
CA SER A 165 4.36 6.56 16.80
C SER A 165 3.60 6.60 18.12
N CYS A 166 2.44 7.27 18.11
CA CYS A 166 1.51 7.19 19.24
C CYS A 166 0.53 5.99 19.15
N HIS A 167 0.68 5.15 18.15
CA HIS A 167 -0.29 4.13 17.81
C HIS A 167 0.27 2.70 17.98
N HIS A 168 -0.27 1.94 18.94
CA HIS A 168 0.12 0.56 19.20
C HIS A 168 -0.45 -0.44 18.17
N ASP A 169 -1.60 -0.15 17.56
CA ASP A 169 -2.28 -1.05 16.63
C ASP A 169 -1.56 -1.27 15.29
N ILE A 170 -0.48 -0.51 15.04
CA ILE A 170 0.40 -0.75 13.89
C ILE A 170 1.47 -1.83 14.17
N LEU A 171 1.71 -2.21 15.41
CA LEU A 171 2.78 -3.13 15.80
C LEU A 171 2.74 -4.44 15.03
N GLU A 172 1.58 -5.10 14.96
CA GLU A 172 1.41 -6.38 14.26
C GLU A 172 1.54 -6.25 12.74
N TRP A 173 1.25 -5.07 12.19
CA TRP A 173 1.36 -4.77 10.75
C TRP A 173 2.78 -4.40 10.34
N LEU A 174 3.47 -3.63 11.18
CA LEU A 174 4.85 -3.19 10.98
C LEU A 174 5.83 -4.31 11.29
N ARG A 175 5.59 -5.08 12.36
CA ARG A 175 6.47 -6.15 12.89
C ARG A 175 7.92 -5.65 13.01
N PRO A 176 8.15 -4.65 13.86
CA PRO A 176 9.49 -4.11 14.05
C PRO A 176 10.44 -5.20 14.59
N ASP A 177 11.73 -5.04 14.36
CA ASP A 177 12.75 -5.95 14.88
C ASP A 177 12.97 -5.75 16.38
N TRP A 178 12.68 -4.54 16.87
CA TRP A 178 12.54 -4.19 18.28
C TRP A 178 11.54 -3.03 18.42
N TYR A 179 10.88 -2.93 19.57
CA TYR A 179 10.14 -1.72 19.91
C TYR A 179 10.32 -1.37 21.40
N PHE A 180 10.34 -0.08 21.68
CA PHE A 180 10.40 0.51 23.00
C PHE A 180 9.08 1.18 23.32
N ASP A 181 8.41 0.72 24.40
CA ASP A 181 7.16 1.32 24.87
C ASP A 181 7.45 2.36 25.95
N THR A 182 7.15 3.64 25.62
CA THR A 182 7.33 4.75 26.57
C THR A 182 6.24 4.82 27.64
N THR A 183 5.25 3.94 27.62
CA THR A 183 4.21 3.85 28.66
C THR A 183 4.81 3.27 29.94
N ASP A 184 5.62 2.24 29.83
CA ASP A 184 6.21 1.52 30.95
C ASP A 184 7.76 1.46 30.91
N GLY A 185 8.37 1.94 29.82
CA GLY A 185 9.81 1.94 29.62
C GLY A 185 10.38 0.56 29.25
N THR A 186 9.57 -0.33 28.67
CA THR A 186 10.01 -1.67 28.30
C THR A 186 10.55 -1.74 26.88
N LEU A 187 11.65 -2.46 26.69
CA LEU A 187 12.20 -2.83 25.40
C LEU A 187 11.80 -4.26 25.04
N HIS A 188 11.16 -4.41 23.89
CA HIS A 188 10.81 -5.68 23.31
C HIS A 188 11.71 -5.98 22.11
N ASN A 189 12.45 -7.07 22.16
CA ASN A 189 13.35 -7.51 21.10
C ASN A 189 12.79 -8.69 20.32
N GLY A 190 13.10 -8.72 19.02
CA GLY A 190 12.72 -9.79 18.10
C GLY A 190 11.36 -9.58 17.43
N ARG A 191 11.18 -10.23 16.28
CA ARG A 191 9.93 -10.23 15.50
C ARG A 191 8.92 -11.21 16.06
N LEU A 192 8.45 -10.99 17.27
CA LEU A 192 7.51 -11.89 17.95
C LEU A 192 6.08 -11.79 17.40
N LEU A 193 5.77 -10.66 16.76
CA LEU A 193 4.42 -10.38 16.27
C LEU A 193 4.16 -11.01 14.90
N ARG A 194 2.97 -11.55 14.73
CA ARG A 194 2.47 -12.05 13.44
C ARG A 194 1.47 -11.08 12.88
N ARG A 195 1.52 -10.90 11.56
CA ARG A 195 0.52 -10.11 10.85
C ARG A 195 -0.87 -10.72 11.07
N PRO A 196 -1.88 -9.92 11.44
CA PRO A 196 -3.26 -10.39 11.54
C PRO A 196 -3.76 -10.95 10.21
N PRO A 197 -4.58 -12.01 10.23
CA PRO A 197 -5.26 -12.48 9.03
C PRO A 197 -6.20 -11.39 8.52
N ILE A 198 -6.38 -11.34 7.21
CA ILE A 198 -7.39 -10.48 6.56
C ILE A 198 -8.40 -11.44 5.92
N GLU A 199 -9.61 -11.44 6.42
CA GLU A 199 -10.70 -12.18 5.79
C GLU A 199 -11.24 -11.38 4.60
N ILE A 200 -11.19 -11.99 3.41
CA ILE A 200 -11.67 -11.35 2.17
C ILE A 200 -12.89 -12.11 1.69
N ARG A 201 -13.98 -11.38 1.41
CA ARG A 201 -15.18 -11.92 0.82
C ARG A 201 -15.50 -11.23 -0.51
N ILE A 202 -16.08 -11.98 -1.44
CA ILE A 202 -16.43 -11.49 -2.78
C ILE A 202 -17.94 -11.71 -2.99
N TYR A 203 -18.60 -10.63 -3.39
CA TYR A 203 -20.03 -10.61 -3.66
C TYR A 203 -20.30 -10.25 -5.11
N PRO A 204 -21.21 -10.93 -5.80
CA PRO A 204 -21.75 -10.43 -7.06
C PRO A 204 -22.33 -9.03 -6.87
N ALA A 205 -22.05 -8.11 -7.78
CA ALA A 205 -22.45 -6.73 -7.64
C ALA A 205 -23.15 -6.17 -8.88
N LYS A 206 -23.98 -5.16 -8.68
CA LYS A 206 -24.50 -4.35 -9.78
C LYS A 206 -23.40 -3.48 -10.36
N ARG A 207 -23.41 -3.26 -11.67
CA ARG A 207 -22.42 -2.42 -12.36
C ARG A 207 -22.38 -0.97 -11.87
N SER A 208 -23.49 -0.46 -11.33
CA SER A 208 -23.56 0.88 -10.72
C SER A 208 -22.57 1.09 -9.59
N VAL A 209 -22.15 0.03 -8.88
CA VAL A 209 -21.12 0.07 -7.84
C VAL A 209 -19.77 0.59 -8.38
N TRP A 210 -19.52 0.44 -9.69
CA TRP A 210 -18.31 0.96 -10.32
C TRP A 210 -18.09 2.47 -10.11
N SER A 211 -19.14 3.26 -9.94
CA SER A 211 -19.03 4.71 -9.68
C SER A 211 -18.13 5.04 -8.48
N MET A 212 -18.12 4.19 -7.45
CA MET A 212 -17.26 4.35 -6.26
C MET A 212 -15.76 4.17 -6.58
N PHE A 213 -15.45 3.36 -7.59
CA PHE A 213 -14.08 2.93 -7.92
C PHE A 213 -13.51 3.63 -9.15
N ALA A 214 -14.37 4.18 -10.01
CA ALA A 214 -14.00 4.71 -11.32
C ALA A 214 -12.90 5.78 -11.24
N LYS A 215 -12.96 6.68 -10.25
CA LYS A 215 -11.97 7.75 -10.04
C LYS A 215 -10.59 7.24 -9.62
N HIS A 216 -10.50 6.02 -9.12
CA HIS A 216 -9.25 5.40 -8.68
C HIS A 216 -8.60 4.52 -9.76
N HIS A 217 -9.26 4.35 -10.91
CA HIS A 217 -8.74 3.57 -12.01
C HIS A 217 -7.97 4.46 -12.99
N TYR A 218 -6.74 4.10 -13.31
CA TYR A 218 -5.79 4.93 -14.07
C TYR A 218 -6.04 4.98 -15.59
N LEU A 219 -6.88 4.10 -16.16
CA LEU A 219 -7.21 4.14 -17.59
C LEU A 219 -8.39 5.08 -17.83
N ASN A 220 -9.52 4.57 -18.23
CA ASN A 220 -10.74 5.33 -18.37
C ASN A 220 -11.77 4.96 -17.31
N THR A 221 -12.72 5.84 -17.07
CA THR A 221 -13.77 5.65 -16.06
C THR A 221 -14.92 4.75 -16.55
N SER A 222 -14.92 4.35 -17.83
CA SER A 222 -15.99 3.53 -18.38
C SER A 222 -15.86 2.06 -17.99
N LEU A 223 -17.00 1.43 -17.74
CA LEU A 223 -17.13 0.00 -17.51
C LEU A 223 -17.94 -0.61 -18.64
N ASN A 224 -17.47 -1.73 -19.21
CA ASN A 224 -18.19 -2.40 -20.27
C ASN A 224 -19.54 -2.94 -19.77
N PRO A 225 -20.67 -2.67 -20.48
CA PRO A 225 -22.01 -3.10 -20.06
C PRO A 225 -22.19 -4.61 -19.92
N SER A 226 -21.42 -5.42 -20.64
CA SER A 226 -21.51 -6.89 -20.61
C SER A 226 -20.62 -7.53 -19.54
N CYS A 227 -19.98 -6.73 -18.66
CA CYS A 227 -19.12 -7.30 -17.63
C CYS A 227 -19.92 -7.93 -16.49
N ARG A 228 -19.35 -8.98 -15.90
CA ARG A 228 -19.71 -9.45 -14.57
C ARG A 228 -18.95 -8.60 -13.56
N ALA A 229 -19.64 -8.07 -12.57
CA ALA A 229 -19.08 -7.21 -11.55
C ALA A 229 -19.10 -7.89 -10.19
N TYR A 230 -18.04 -7.67 -9.41
CA TYR A 230 -17.86 -8.24 -8.08
C TYR A 230 -17.35 -7.13 -7.14
N LEU A 231 -17.98 -7.07 -5.96
CA LEU A 231 -17.56 -6.24 -4.85
C LEU A 231 -16.69 -7.06 -3.89
N ALA A 232 -15.57 -6.53 -3.48
CA ALA A 232 -14.72 -7.14 -2.47
C ALA A 232 -14.85 -6.39 -1.15
N THR A 233 -15.06 -7.14 -0.07
CA THR A 233 -14.95 -6.67 1.30
C THR A 233 -13.78 -7.33 2.00
N ALA A 234 -13.29 -6.72 3.07
CA ALA A 234 -12.30 -7.31 3.95
C ALA A 234 -12.63 -7.01 5.41
N ASP A 235 -12.39 -7.98 6.29
CA ASP A 235 -12.45 -7.79 7.73
C ASP A 235 -11.02 -7.78 8.30
N PHE A 236 -10.74 -6.74 9.07
CA PHE A 236 -9.47 -6.50 9.77
C PHE A 236 -9.60 -6.73 11.29
N GLY A 237 -10.67 -7.40 11.72
CA GLY A 237 -11.02 -7.62 13.13
C GLY A 237 -12.05 -6.64 13.70
N ASN A 238 -12.55 -5.68 12.89
CA ASN A 238 -13.52 -4.66 13.31
C ASN A 238 -14.80 -4.68 12.47
N GLY A 239 -15.03 -5.74 11.71
CA GLY A 239 -16.16 -5.88 10.77
C GLY A 239 -15.76 -5.69 9.31
N GLU A 240 -16.69 -6.00 8.41
CA GLU A 240 -16.47 -5.93 6.98
C GLU A 240 -16.44 -4.50 6.44
N GLU A 241 -15.40 -4.16 5.70
CA GLU A 241 -15.27 -2.90 4.98
C GLU A 241 -15.17 -3.15 3.47
N ILE A 242 -15.73 -2.25 2.66
CA ILE A 242 -15.58 -2.30 1.20
C ILE A 242 -14.14 -1.94 0.85
N VAL A 243 -13.42 -2.86 0.20
CA VAL A 243 -12.01 -2.67 -0.11
C VAL A 243 -11.69 -2.65 -1.59
N GLY A 244 -12.53 -3.23 -2.45
CA GLY A 244 -12.19 -3.35 -3.85
C GLY A 244 -13.31 -3.79 -4.77
N PHE A 245 -12.99 -3.75 -6.05
CA PHE A 245 -13.87 -4.11 -7.15
C PHE A 245 -13.11 -4.93 -8.18
N VAL A 246 -13.74 -5.99 -8.67
CA VAL A 246 -13.24 -6.78 -9.78
C VAL A 246 -14.34 -6.91 -10.82
N SER A 247 -13.98 -6.87 -12.09
CA SER A 247 -14.92 -7.23 -13.16
C SER A 247 -14.26 -8.10 -14.21
N SER A 248 -15.07 -8.94 -14.84
CA SER A 248 -14.66 -9.85 -15.90
C SER A 248 -15.54 -9.73 -17.13
N LEU A 249 -14.97 -10.02 -18.29
CA LEU A 249 -15.68 -10.03 -19.58
C LEU A 249 -15.56 -11.39 -20.22
N SER A 250 -16.58 -11.80 -20.94
CA SER A 250 -16.48 -12.93 -21.86
C SER A 250 -15.34 -12.70 -22.86
N PHE A 251 -14.54 -13.72 -23.06
CA PHE A 251 -13.36 -13.71 -23.93
C PHE A 251 -13.31 -14.95 -24.81
N PRO A 252 -14.28 -15.11 -25.73
CA PRO A 252 -14.25 -16.22 -26.68
C PRO A 252 -13.08 -16.07 -27.66
N SER A 253 -12.52 -17.18 -28.07
CA SER A 253 -11.49 -17.24 -29.11
C SER A 253 -11.76 -18.39 -30.08
N GLY A 254 -11.02 -18.46 -31.18
CA GLY A 254 -11.13 -19.59 -32.12
C GLY A 254 -10.82 -20.95 -31.49
N HIS A 255 -10.11 -20.99 -30.35
CA HIS A 255 -9.72 -22.23 -29.67
C HIS A 255 -10.61 -22.62 -28.50
N PHE A 256 -11.44 -21.69 -27.98
CA PHE A 256 -12.34 -21.96 -26.85
C PHE A 256 -13.50 -20.96 -26.79
N ARG A 257 -14.68 -21.40 -26.37
CA ARG A 257 -15.89 -20.55 -26.26
C ARG A 257 -16.17 -20.08 -24.83
N ASN A 258 -15.66 -20.76 -23.82
CA ASN A 258 -15.95 -20.55 -22.39
C ASN A 258 -14.87 -19.72 -21.68
N GLY A 259 -14.13 -18.86 -22.38
CA GLY A 259 -13.13 -18.00 -21.81
C GLY A 259 -13.70 -16.71 -21.20
N TYR A 260 -13.14 -16.31 -20.08
CA TYR A 260 -13.33 -15.00 -19.46
C TYR A 260 -11.98 -14.32 -19.27
N ARG A 261 -11.99 -13.00 -19.23
CA ARG A 261 -10.80 -12.21 -18.91
C ARG A 261 -11.12 -11.16 -17.87
N GLU A 262 -10.16 -10.87 -17.03
CA GLU A 262 -10.19 -9.72 -16.14
C GLU A 262 -10.33 -8.43 -16.94
N HIS A 263 -11.26 -7.56 -16.50
CA HIS A 263 -11.54 -6.29 -17.17
C HIS A 263 -11.06 -5.10 -16.34
N ARG A 264 -11.48 -5.05 -15.08
CA ARG A 264 -11.08 -4.02 -14.11
C ARG A 264 -10.82 -4.67 -12.76
N THR A 265 -9.75 -4.27 -12.10
CA THR A 265 -9.47 -4.59 -10.71
C THR A 265 -8.98 -3.32 -10.03
N VAL A 266 -9.69 -2.89 -9.00
CA VAL A 266 -9.39 -1.68 -8.24
C VAL A 266 -9.49 -2.01 -6.76
N VAL A 267 -8.47 -1.61 -6.01
CA VAL A 267 -8.48 -1.58 -4.54
C VAL A 267 -8.50 -0.11 -4.12
N LEU A 268 -9.38 0.24 -3.19
CA LEU A 268 -9.45 1.59 -2.65
C LEU A 268 -8.10 2.03 -2.07
N PRO A 269 -7.73 3.32 -2.18
CA PRO A 269 -6.40 3.82 -1.79
C PRO A 269 -5.99 3.45 -0.37
N ASP A 270 -6.93 3.43 0.57
CA ASP A 270 -6.68 3.20 1.99
C ASP A 270 -6.29 1.75 2.31
N PHE A 271 -6.62 0.81 1.42
CA PHE A 271 -6.31 -0.62 1.55
C PHE A 271 -5.20 -1.10 0.61
N GLN A 272 -4.61 -0.18 -0.17
CA GLN A 272 -3.50 -0.52 -1.06
C GLN A 272 -2.23 -0.81 -0.27
N GLY A 273 -1.49 -1.86 -0.69
CA GLY A 273 -0.29 -2.29 0.02
C GLY A 273 -0.49 -3.50 0.92
N LEU A 274 -1.72 -3.85 1.29
CA LEU A 274 -2.03 -5.03 2.11
C LEU A 274 -1.98 -6.37 1.34
N GLY A 275 -1.87 -6.33 0.01
CA GLY A 275 -1.87 -7.54 -0.84
C GLY A 275 -3.28 -7.98 -1.25
N ILE A 276 -4.29 -7.15 -1.02
CA ILE A 276 -5.70 -7.43 -1.33
C ILE A 276 -5.91 -7.58 -2.84
N GLY A 277 -5.32 -6.70 -3.67
CA GLY A 277 -5.55 -6.70 -5.12
C GLY A 277 -5.31 -8.04 -5.80
N PRO A 278 -4.13 -8.65 -5.67
CA PRO A 278 -3.88 -10.00 -6.16
C PRO A 278 -4.87 -11.04 -5.63
N LYS A 279 -5.19 -11.00 -4.35
CA LYS A 279 -6.05 -11.98 -3.71
C LYS A 279 -7.51 -11.92 -4.21
N ILE A 280 -8.08 -10.71 -4.34
CA ILE A 280 -9.45 -10.57 -4.90
C ILE A 280 -9.52 -11.01 -6.36
N SER A 281 -8.45 -10.79 -7.13
CA SER A 281 -8.33 -11.27 -8.51
C SER A 281 -8.28 -12.80 -8.56
N ASP A 282 -7.51 -13.44 -7.66
CA ASP A 282 -7.42 -14.90 -7.57
C ASP A 282 -8.75 -15.54 -7.20
N ILE A 283 -9.48 -14.97 -6.23
CA ILE A 283 -10.80 -15.48 -5.83
C ILE A 283 -11.79 -15.38 -7.00
N VAL A 284 -11.83 -14.24 -7.70
CA VAL A 284 -12.74 -14.11 -8.87
C VAL A 284 -12.32 -15.03 -10.01
N ALA A 285 -11.03 -15.25 -10.22
CA ALA A 285 -10.55 -16.23 -11.19
C ALA A 285 -11.01 -17.65 -10.82
N GLN A 286 -10.91 -18.02 -9.54
CA GLN A 286 -11.36 -19.32 -9.03
C GLN A 286 -12.85 -19.53 -9.23
N LEU A 287 -13.70 -18.52 -8.96
CA LEU A 287 -15.13 -18.60 -9.22
C LEU A 287 -15.44 -18.97 -10.69
N HIS A 288 -14.66 -18.44 -11.64
CA HIS A 288 -14.82 -18.81 -13.04
C HIS A 288 -14.36 -20.24 -13.34
N ILE A 289 -13.28 -20.71 -12.71
CA ILE A 289 -12.82 -22.09 -12.84
C ILE A 289 -13.87 -23.06 -12.30
N ASP A 290 -14.45 -22.77 -11.15
CA ASP A 290 -15.50 -23.58 -10.52
C ASP A 290 -16.76 -23.66 -11.40
N GLU A 291 -17.05 -22.61 -12.17
CA GLU A 291 -18.09 -22.62 -13.21
C GLU A 291 -17.68 -23.38 -14.50
N GLY A 292 -16.52 -24.01 -14.55
CA GLY A 292 -16.01 -24.71 -15.74
C GLY A 292 -15.49 -23.80 -16.85
N LYS A 293 -15.09 -22.57 -16.51
CA LYS A 293 -14.61 -21.56 -17.46
C LYS A 293 -13.11 -21.37 -17.34
N ARG A 294 -12.49 -20.92 -18.42
CA ARG A 294 -11.10 -20.48 -18.42
C ARG A 294 -11.02 -19.02 -18.06
N TYR A 295 -10.01 -18.61 -17.30
CA TYR A 295 -9.85 -17.22 -16.89
C TYR A 295 -8.47 -16.66 -17.24
N PHE A 296 -8.47 -15.49 -17.84
CA PHE A 296 -7.27 -14.81 -18.33
C PHE A 296 -7.13 -13.42 -17.73
N SER A 297 -5.91 -12.97 -17.63
CA SER A 297 -5.61 -11.59 -17.25
C SER A 297 -4.52 -10.99 -18.12
N ARG A 298 -4.66 -9.68 -18.38
CA ARG A 298 -3.64 -8.86 -19.01
C ARG A 298 -3.49 -7.56 -18.27
N THR A 299 -2.30 -7.26 -17.79
CA THR A 299 -2.01 -6.03 -17.03
C THR A 299 -0.68 -5.43 -17.45
N ALA A 300 -0.57 -4.10 -17.40
CA ALA A 300 0.71 -3.40 -17.50
C ALA A 300 1.28 -3.05 -16.12
N HIS A 301 0.55 -3.32 -15.04
CA HIS A 301 0.99 -3.01 -13.69
C HIS A 301 2.12 -3.97 -13.25
N PRO A 302 3.36 -3.49 -13.02
CA PRO A 302 4.51 -4.37 -12.84
C PRO A 302 4.42 -5.27 -11.61
N ARG A 303 3.89 -4.77 -10.48
CA ARG A 303 3.72 -5.59 -9.26
C ARG A 303 2.65 -6.67 -9.45
N PHE A 304 1.55 -6.34 -10.11
CA PHE A 304 0.48 -7.29 -10.37
C PHE A 304 0.94 -8.39 -11.34
N GLY A 305 1.64 -7.98 -12.41
CA GLY A 305 2.26 -8.91 -13.34
C GLY A 305 3.36 -9.76 -12.70
N GLY A 306 4.21 -9.17 -11.86
CA GLY A 306 5.27 -9.86 -11.12
C GLY A 306 4.73 -10.87 -10.11
N TYR A 307 3.63 -10.55 -9.42
CA TYR A 307 2.93 -11.49 -8.55
C TYR A 307 2.48 -12.73 -9.34
N ARG A 308 1.81 -12.54 -10.49
CA ARG A 308 1.34 -13.63 -11.32
C ARG A 308 2.47 -14.43 -11.97
N ASP A 309 3.58 -13.78 -12.29
CA ASP A 309 4.78 -14.47 -12.79
C ASP A 309 5.37 -15.45 -11.77
N ALA A 310 5.24 -15.17 -10.48
CA ALA A 310 5.74 -15.97 -9.37
C ALA A 310 4.70 -16.93 -8.78
N SER A 311 3.41 -16.70 -9.03
CA SER A 311 2.33 -17.49 -8.44
C SER A 311 2.15 -18.83 -9.16
N PRO A 312 2.05 -19.97 -8.43
CA PRO A 312 1.75 -21.26 -9.03
C PRO A 312 0.33 -21.35 -9.61
N LEU A 313 -0.57 -20.44 -9.22
CA LEU A 313 -1.96 -20.37 -9.71
C LEU A 313 -2.07 -19.71 -11.09
N TRP A 314 -1.00 -19.13 -11.62
CA TRP A 314 -1.03 -18.41 -12.88
C TRP A 314 0.04 -18.95 -13.85
N ARG A 315 -0.40 -19.29 -15.05
CA ARG A 315 0.48 -19.70 -16.15
C ARG A 315 0.71 -18.54 -17.12
N LYS A 316 1.97 -18.27 -17.44
CA LYS A 316 2.33 -17.27 -18.47
C LYS A 316 1.80 -17.70 -19.83
N THR A 317 1.15 -16.76 -20.54
CA THR A 317 0.77 -17.01 -21.94
C THR A 317 1.92 -16.66 -22.89
N SER A 318 1.82 -17.05 -24.15
CA SER A 318 2.80 -16.70 -25.20
C SER A 318 2.93 -15.18 -25.41
N LYS A 319 1.99 -14.39 -24.90
CA LYS A 319 2.00 -12.91 -24.98
C LYS A 319 2.53 -12.23 -23.72
N ASN A 320 3.05 -13.00 -22.74
CA ASN A 320 3.59 -12.43 -21.51
C ASN A 320 4.88 -11.65 -21.78
N LYS A 321 5.03 -10.49 -21.14
CA LYS A 321 6.20 -9.58 -21.28
C LYS A 321 6.51 -9.15 -22.71
N LYS A 322 5.53 -9.20 -23.59
CA LYS A 322 5.66 -8.63 -24.91
C LYS A 322 5.23 -7.18 -24.91
N LYS A 323 5.91 -6.38 -25.72
CA LYS A 323 5.42 -5.07 -26.12
C LYS A 323 4.05 -5.27 -26.76
N ARG A 324 3.17 -4.30 -26.59
CA ARG A 324 1.89 -4.33 -27.25
C ARG A 324 2.15 -4.01 -28.72
N ASP A 325 2.20 -5.03 -29.56
CA ASP A 325 2.07 -4.88 -30.99
C ASP A 325 0.62 -4.45 -31.29
N ASP A 326 0.32 -3.20 -31.03
CA ASP A 326 -0.81 -2.52 -31.60
C ASP A 326 -0.43 -2.19 -33.06
N VAL A 327 -0.19 -3.22 -33.84
CA VAL A 327 -0.50 -3.11 -35.26
C VAL A 327 -1.97 -2.76 -35.26
N ALA A 328 -2.23 -1.48 -35.45
CA ALA A 328 -3.56 -0.98 -35.70
C ALA A 328 -4.14 -1.89 -36.77
N SER A 329 -5.03 -2.79 -36.38
CA SER A 329 -5.92 -3.42 -37.35
C SER A 329 -6.85 -2.29 -37.80
N GLY A 330 -6.31 -1.40 -38.62
CA GLY A 330 -7.07 -0.36 -39.26
C GLY A 330 -8.12 -1.07 -40.08
N LYS A 331 -9.39 -0.97 -39.68
CA LYS A 331 -10.45 -1.37 -40.54
C LYS A 331 -10.35 -0.48 -41.78
N LYS A 332 -10.01 -1.09 -42.91
CA LYS A 332 -10.04 -0.44 -44.21
C LYS A 332 -11.47 0.07 -44.41
N ARG A 333 -11.64 1.37 -44.51
CA ARG A 333 -12.92 1.98 -44.90
C ARG A 333 -13.22 1.65 -46.34
N GLY A 334 -14.49 1.65 -46.71
CA GLY A 334 -14.91 1.40 -48.09
C GLY A 334 -14.30 2.33 -49.16
N ASP A 335 -13.70 3.44 -48.73
CA ASP A 335 -12.95 4.42 -49.55
C ASP A 335 -11.45 4.10 -49.71
N GLY A 336 -11.00 2.97 -49.17
CA GLY A 336 -9.60 2.55 -49.18
C GLY A 336 -8.71 3.18 -48.10
N THR A 337 -9.22 4.12 -47.30
CA THR A 337 -8.49 4.73 -46.20
C THR A 337 -8.57 3.90 -44.93
N TYR A 338 -7.54 3.97 -44.05
CA TYR A 338 -7.54 3.32 -42.74
C TYR A 338 -7.98 4.31 -41.67
N SER A 339 -9.02 3.98 -40.89
CA SER A 339 -9.36 4.77 -39.74
C SER A 339 -8.40 4.44 -38.61
N PHE A 340 -7.43 5.30 -38.41
CA PHE A 340 -6.58 5.27 -37.22
C PHE A 340 -7.31 6.05 -36.11
N HIS A 341 -7.78 5.37 -35.09
CA HIS A 341 -7.96 6.03 -33.81
C HIS A 341 -6.55 6.19 -33.23
N SER A 342 -5.98 7.38 -33.41
CA SER A 342 -4.69 7.77 -32.84
C SER A 342 -4.86 7.91 -31.33
N TYR A 343 -4.83 6.79 -30.61
CA TYR A 343 -4.35 6.84 -29.25
C TYR A 343 -2.81 6.86 -29.34
N ASN A 344 -2.16 7.84 -28.72
CA ASN A 344 -0.72 7.86 -28.51
C ASN A 344 -0.36 6.64 -27.64
N PHE A 345 -0.09 5.49 -28.26
CA PHE A 345 0.39 4.30 -27.60
C PHE A 345 1.90 4.39 -27.53
N ASP A 346 2.41 4.42 -26.30
CA ASP A 346 3.82 4.25 -26.04
C ASP A 346 4.19 2.79 -26.36
N ASP A 347 4.97 2.57 -27.43
CA ASP A 347 5.51 1.26 -27.84
C ASP A 347 6.40 0.60 -26.78
N SER A 348 6.80 1.35 -25.75
CA SER A 348 7.61 0.86 -24.64
C SER A 348 6.84 0.01 -23.62
N ARG A 349 5.49 0.05 -23.63
CA ARG A 349 4.65 -0.55 -22.59
C ARG A 349 4.67 -2.08 -22.64
N ILE A 350 5.35 -2.67 -21.67
CA ILE A 350 5.36 -4.13 -21.46
C ILE A 350 4.03 -4.55 -20.80
N CYS A 351 3.38 -5.58 -21.37
CA CYS A 351 2.18 -6.19 -20.83
C CYS A 351 2.46 -7.58 -20.29
N PHE A 352 1.99 -7.85 -19.08
CA PHE A 352 1.98 -9.17 -18.47
C PHE A 352 0.68 -9.88 -18.87
N SER A 353 0.76 -11.12 -19.28
CA SER A 353 -0.39 -11.90 -19.76
C SER A 353 -0.37 -13.31 -19.19
N HIS A 354 -1.43 -13.67 -18.49
CA HIS A 354 -1.53 -14.93 -17.74
C HIS A 354 -2.88 -15.60 -17.90
N GLU A 355 -2.89 -16.91 -17.72
CA GLU A 355 -4.08 -17.74 -17.55
C GLU A 355 -4.09 -18.30 -16.12
N TYR A 356 -5.22 -18.23 -15.45
CA TYR A 356 -5.41 -18.84 -14.13
C TYR A 356 -5.62 -20.35 -14.28
N ILE A 357 -4.91 -21.14 -13.47
CA ILE A 357 -4.86 -22.61 -13.55
C ILE A 357 -5.19 -23.29 -12.22
N GLY A 358 -5.93 -22.61 -11.33
CA GLY A 358 -6.44 -23.24 -10.10
C GLY A 358 -7.29 -24.47 -10.41
N LYS A 359 -7.25 -25.43 -9.51
CA LYS A 359 -8.13 -26.63 -9.58
C LYS A 359 -9.57 -26.25 -9.22
N ARG A 360 -10.54 -26.95 -9.74
CA ARG A 360 -11.93 -26.80 -9.33
C ARG A 360 -12.12 -27.24 -7.88
N THR A 361 -12.93 -26.49 -7.13
CA THR A 361 -13.23 -26.83 -5.73
C THR A 361 -13.95 -28.17 -5.62
N THR A 362 -14.78 -28.53 -6.61
CA THR A 362 -15.46 -29.83 -6.71
C THR A 362 -14.50 -31.00 -6.90
N ASP A 363 -13.36 -30.76 -7.56
CA ASP A 363 -12.36 -31.82 -7.80
C ASP A 363 -11.66 -32.24 -6.49
N TRP A 364 -11.54 -31.30 -5.52
CA TRP A 364 -11.00 -31.59 -4.19
C TRP A 364 -11.91 -32.46 -3.33
N LEU A 365 -13.23 -32.29 -3.44
CA LEU A 365 -14.19 -33.11 -2.72
C LEU A 365 -14.16 -34.54 -3.27
N THR A 366 -14.05 -34.73 -4.57
CA THR A 366 -13.95 -36.05 -5.22
C THR A 366 -12.62 -36.73 -4.86
N GLU A 367 -11.48 -36.01 -4.88
CA GLU A 367 -10.17 -36.52 -4.44
C GLU A 367 -10.19 -36.94 -2.96
N LEU A 368 -10.89 -36.18 -2.09
CA LEU A 368 -11.03 -36.52 -0.66
C LEU A 368 -11.95 -37.75 -0.46
N GLU A 369 -13.03 -37.85 -1.21
CA GLU A 369 -13.93 -39.01 -1.18
C GLU A 369 -13.22 -40.28 -1.68
N GLU A 370 -12.39 -40.18 -2.73
CA GLU A 370 -11.57 -41.30 -3.22
C GLU A 370 -10.44 -41.69 -2.26
N MET A 371 -9.90 -40.75 -1.46
CA MET A 371 -8.90 -41.04 -0.42
C MET A 371 -9.49 -41.64 0.87
N MET A 372 -10.80 -41.54 1.06
CA MET A 372 -11.49 -42.06 2.26
C MET A 372 -12.18 -43.43 1.99
N VAL A 373 -12.12 -43.98 0.78
CA VAL A 373 -12.54 -45.31 0.41
C VAL A 373 -11.32 -46.23 0.31
#